data_478ede570c91d569e130be68ba224b38
#
_entry.id   478ede570c91d569e130be68ba224b38
#
_cell.length_a   1.000
_cell.length_b   1.000
_cell.length_c   1.000
_cell.angle_alpha   90.00
_cell.angle_beta   90.00
_cell.angle_gamma   90.00
#
_symmetry.space_group_name_H-M   'P 1'
#
loop_
_entity.id
_entity.type
_entity.pdbx_description
1 polymer ?
#
loop_
_entity_poly.entity_id
_entity_poly.type
_entity_poly.pdbx_seq_one_letter_code
_entity_poly.pdbx_strand_id
1 'polypeptide(L)'
;MNLKKLAIPLLCVTTLSASSMTVVASTAETNQQSQQTVDFEWLFQQGAFEKIIEALSEIKNKTPEQHNMLVSALMNTDLDDAEEASERFIRAYSNDYRAYHTHASVMGAQASSSIFSALGYAKKAKQSLEQAVEIAPDEIAVYQALMQLHLMAPSIAGGDIDEAKKLAQHIATLDDIEGQFALAKVYLEDDQEGEAKTLYAPLLERDDTQIRARFELGNYYLTDEQFQASYDILLPLSAMQVPVVDKADNEQWDKYEESMSRLLYGKYRLGQVAVKSGQYTQEGIQALKRYLQEYDDTTIDTQSLPTPSWAKLRLAELLLNANALSEAEDLIKQIGEDDDKNFSKILKQLKKELKKRAAV
;
A
#
# COMPACT_ATOMS: atom_id res chain seq x y z
N MET A 1 2.04 -26.12 -11.26
CA MET A 1 1.09 -25.36 -10.45
C MET A 1 1.87 -24.85 -9.23
N ASN A 2 2.36 -23.62 -9.33
CA ASN A 2 3.31 -23.04 -8.35
C ASN A 2 2.54 -22.50 -7.14
N LEU A 3 2.59 -23.20 -6.00
CA LEU A 3 1.98 -22.83 -4.72
C LEU A 3 2.64 -21.62 -4.03
N LYS A 4 3.61 -20.95 -4.67
CA LYS A 4 4.29 -19.77 -4.13
C LYS A 4 3.46 -18.46 -4.26
N LYS A 5 2.36 -18.45 -5.02
CA LYS A 5 1.51 -17.27 -5.24
C LYS A 5 0.42 -17.07 -4.17
N LEU A 6 0.45 -17.78 -3.04
CA LEU A 6 -0.58 -17.73 -1.99
C LEU A 6 -0.25 -16.85 -0.78
N ALA A 7 0.80 -16.04 -0.86
CA ALA A 7 1.07 -15.01 0.15
C ALA A 7 0.82 -13.65 -0.49
N ILE A 8 -0.43 -13.24 -0.47
CA ILE A 8 -0.88 -11.95 -0.99
C ILE A 8 -0.78 -10.91 0.14
N PRO A 9 0.13 -9.95 0.09
CA PRO A 9 -0.16 -8.69 0.72
C PRO A 9 -1.14 -7.96 -0.20
N LEU A 10 -2.41 -7.95 0.18
CA LEU A 10 -3.43 -7.12 -0.44
C LEU A 10 -3.12 -5.66 -0.09
N LEU A 11 -2.10 -5.09 -0.72
CA LEU A 11 -1.90 -3.66 -0.75
C LEU A 11 -2.86 -3.07 -1.78
N CYS A 12 -4.15 -3.06 -1.44
CA CYS A 12 -5.08 -2.10 -2.03
C CYS A 12 -4.79 -0.73 -1.39
N VAL A 13 -3.69 -0.12 -1.76
CA VAL A 13 -3.54 1.33 -1.59
C VAL A 13 -4.29 1.97 -2.75
N THR A 14 -5.59 1.98 -2.66
CA THR A 14 -6.36 3.01 -3.33
C THR A 14 -6.38 4.18 -2.37
N THR A 15 -5.48 5.13 -2.54
CA THR A 15 -5.64 6.45 -1.98
C THR A 15 -6.89 7.06 -2.60
N LEU A 16 -8.05 6.81 -1.98
CA LEU A 16 -9.14 7.75 -2.16
C LEU A 16 -8.63 9.07 -1.58
N SER A 17 -8.53 10.07 -2.44
CA SER A 17 -8.23 11.45 -2.04
C SER A 17 -9.14 11.83 -0.88
N ALA A 18 -8.59 11.83 0.31
CA ALA A 18 -9.29 12.28 1.49
C ALA A 18 -9.23 13.81 1.46
N SER A 19 -10.22 14.43 0.83
CA SER A 19 -10.45 15.86 1.01
C SER A 19 -10.55 16.12 2.50
N SER A 20 -9.72 17.03 3.03
CA SER A 20 -9.65 17.38 4.45
C SER A 20 -11.05 17.62 5.01
N MET A 21 -11.52 16.67 5.83
CA MET A 21 -12.83 16.72 6.45
C MET A 21 -12.78 17.45 7.77
N THR A 22 -13.24 18.68 7.74
CA THR A 22 -13.63 19.40 8.95
C THR A 22 -15.12 19.13 9.23
N VAL A 23 -15.42 18.15 10.08
CA VAL A 23 -16.81 17.87 10.47
C VAL A 23 -17.17 18.69 11.70
N VAL A 24 -18.14 19.58 11.52
CA VAL A 24 -18.77 20.30 12.64
C VAL A 24 -19.87 19.41 13.23
N ALA A 25 -19.63 18.81 14.39
CA ALA A 25 -20.66 18.13 15.13
C ALA A 25 -21.61 19.17 15.75
N SER A 26 -22.81 19.34 15.18
CA SER A 26 -23.85 20.19 15.73
C SER A 26 -24.70 19.38 16.72
N THR A 27 -24.44 19.53 18.00
CA THR A 27 -25.43 19.23 19.04
C THR A 27 -26.13 20.55 19.39
N ALA A 28 -27.43 20.61 19.06
CA ALA A 28 -28.26 21.70 19.53
C ALA A 28 -28.49 21.57 21.05
N GLU A 29 -27.68 22.27 21.83
CA GLU A 29 -28.03 22.85 23.12
C GLU A 29 -26.93 23.77 23.59
N THR A 30 -27.34 24.96 24.01
CA THR A 30 -26.60 26.12 24.45
C THR A 30 -25.54 25.82 25.51
N ASN A 31 -24.26 25.79 25.12
CA ASN A 31 -23.14 26.19 25.97
C ASN A 31 -21.94 26.48 25.08
N GLN A 32 -21.26 27.61 25.30
CA GLN A 32 -20.01 27.96 24.66
C GLN A 32 -18.90 27.02 25.12
N GLN A 33 -18.86 25.83 24.52
CA GLN A 33 -17.69 24.97 24.49
C GLN A 33 -17.11 25.01 23.09
N SER A 34 -15.86 25.35 22.98
CA SER A 34 -15.07 25.28 21.76
C SER A 34 -15.38 23.97 21.02
N GLN A 35 -16.01 24.05 19.86
CA GLN A 35 -16.17 22.91 18.96
C GLN A 35 -14.76 22.47 18.56
N GLN A 36 -14.22 21.46 19.20
CA GLN A 36 -13.06 20.75 18.72
C GLN A 36 -13.49 19.99 17.45
N THR A 37 -13.07 20.49 16.32
CA THR A 37 -13.14 19.71 15.06
C THR A 37 -12.25 18.49 15.23
N VAL A 38 -12.84 17.31 15.19
CA VAL A 38 -12.09 16.06 15.25
C VAL A 38 -11.42 15.85 13.89
N ASP A 39 -10.10 15.84 13.89
CA ASP A 39 -9.30 15.49 12.72
C ASP A 39 -9.21 13.95 12.63
N PHE A 40 -10.12 13.36 11.85
CA PHE A 40 -10.18 11.91 11.67
C PHE A 40 -8.98 11.37 10.90
N GLU A 41 -8.41 12.16 10.00
CA GLU A 41 -7.23 11.77 9.25
C GLU A 41 -6.02 11.66 10.19
N TRP A 42 -5.81 12.66 11.04
CA TRP A 42 -4.76 12.59 12.06
C TRP A 42 -4.95 11.42 13.03
N LEU A 43 -6.20 11.14 13.48
CA LEU A 43 -6.48 10.00 14.33
C LEU A 43 -6.18 8.67 13.63
N PHE A 44 -6.50 8.59 12.34
CA PHE A 44 -6.23 7.41 11.53
C PHE A 44 -4.72 7.16 11.40
N GLN A 45 -3.95 8.21 11.10
CA GLN A 45 -2.48 8.16 11.05
C GLN A 45 -1.83 7.77 12.38
N GLN A 46 -2.47 8.10 13.52
CA GLN A 46 -2.01 7.67 14.86
C GLN A 46 -2.46 6.24 15.22
N GLY A 47 -3.17 5.53 14.33
CA GLY A 47 -3.75 4.23 14.64
C GLY A 47 -4.84 4.27 15.72
N ALA A 48 -5.42 5.45 15.97
CA ALA A 48 -6.45 5.64 17.00
C ALA A 48 -7.85 5.24 16.49
N PHE A 49 -7.94 4.04 15.91
CA PHE A 49 -9.14 3.55 15.21
C PHE A 49 -10.37 3.50 16.09
N GLU A 50 -10.25 3.09 17.35
CA GLU A 50 -11.37 3.03 18.30
C GLU A 50 -12.01 4.40 18.53
N LYS A 51 -11.21 5.49 18.55
CA LYS A 51 -11.74 6.84 18.69
C LYS A 51 -12.50 7.30 17.46
N ILE A 52 -12.06 6.89 16.26
CA ILE A 52 -12.77 7.16 15.01
C ILE A 52 -14.08 6.41 15.00
N ILE A 53 -14.07 5.12 15.38
CA ILE A 53 -15.24 4.26 15.44
C ILE A 53 -16.26 4.83 16.43
N GLU A 54 -15.85 5.20 17.64
CA GLU A 54 -16.71 5.80 18.66
C GLU A 54 -17.36 7.08 18.12
N ALA A 55 -16.56 8.04 17.65
CA ALA A 55 -17.05 9.32 17.18
C ALA A 55 -18.00 9.19 15.97
N LEU A 56 -17.63 8.36 14.99
CA LEU A 56 -18.47 8.19 13.80
C LEU A 56 -19.71 7.32 14.05
N SER A 57 -19.67 6.39 14.99
CA SER A 57 -20.84 5.54 15.30
C SER A 57 -22.01 6.36 15.83
N GLU A 58 -21.78 7.43 16.56
CA GLU A 58 -22.80 8.33 17.09
C GLU A 58 -23.54 9.14 16.00
N ILE A 59 -22.94 9.30 14.82
CA ILE A 59 -23.54 10.08 13.73
C ILE A 59 -24.63 9.25 13.04
N LYS A 60 -25.90 9.71 13.08
CA LYS A 60 -27.02 9.00 12.46
C LYS A 60 -27.01 9.06 10.94
N ASN A 61 -26.77 10.24 10.38
CA ASN A 61 -26.76 10.48 8.93
C ASN A 61 -25.33 10.78 8.51
N LYS A 62 -24.53 9.74 8.33
CA LYS A 62 -23.15 9.87 7.88
C LYS A 62 -23.08 10.29 6.40
N THR A 63 -22.13 11.13 6.06
CA THR A 63 -21.79 11.37 4.65
C THR A 63 -21.08 10.15 4.05
N PRO A 64 -20.93 10.02 2.71
CA PRO A 64 -20.18 8.94 2.09
C PRO A 64 -18.76 8.84 2.64
N GLU A 65 -18.08 9.96 2.84
CA GLU A 65 -16.72 10.03 3.39
C GLU A 65 -16.68 9.50 4.83
N GLN A 66 -17.66 9.90 5.66
CA GLN A 66 -17.75 9.39 7.04
C GLN A 66 -18.03 7.90 7.10
N HIS A 67 -18.84 7.37 6.16
CA HIS A 67 -19.00 5.92 6.02
C HIS A 67 -17.70 5.25 5.65
N ASN A 68 -16.98 5.79 4.65
CA ASN A 68 -15.70 5.24 4.21
C ASN A 68 -14.67 5.25 5.35
N MET A 69 -14.53 6.36 6.08
CA MET A 69 -13.62 6.49 7.22
C MET A 69 -13.96 5.48 8.34
N LEU A 70 -15.25 5.31 8.65
CA LEU A 70 -15.69 4.33 9.65
C LEU A 70 -15.32 2.90 9.23
N VAL A 71 -15.60 2.54 7.97
CA VAL A 71 -15.26 1.20 7.45
C VAL A 71 -13.76 0.99 7.45
N SER A 72 -12.98 2.00 7.03
CA SER A 72 -11.51 1.92 7.04
C SER A 72 -10.94 1.72 8.45
N ALA A 73 -11.50 2.41 9.46
CA ALA A 73 -11.09 2.20 10.85
C ALA A 73 -11.46 0.80 11.34
N LEU A 74 -12.68 0.30 11.02
CA LEU A 74 -13.13 -1.04 11.38
C LEU A 74 -12.30 -2.13 10.70
N MET A 75 -11.85 -1.94 9.48
CA MET A 75 -10.95 -2.89 8.79
C MET A 75 -9.64 -3.13 9.54
N ASN A 76 -9.22 -2.20 10.39
CA ASN A 76 -8.02 -2.32 11.21
C ASN A 76 -8.29 -2.92 12.60
N THR A 77 -9.57 -3.10 12.98
CA THR A 77 -9.96 -3.61 14.30
C THR A 77 -10.77 -4.91 14.23
N ASP A 78 -11.84 -4.91 13.43
CA ASP A 78 -12.74 -6.06 13.27
C ASP A 78 -13.33 -6.11 11.86
N LEU A 79 -13.01 -7.14 11.09
CA LEU A 79 -13.47 -7.30 9.71
C LEU A 79 -14.97 -7.64 9.59
N ASP A 80 -15.55 -8.26 10.59
CA ASP A 80 -16.99 -8.58 10.57
C ASP A 80 -17.82 -7.30 10.78
N ASP A 81 -17.39 -6.45 11.70
CA ASP A 81 -17.99 -5.12 11.90
C ASP A 81 -17.77 -4.22 10.67
N ALA A 82 -16.62 -4.34 10.00
CA ALA A 82 -16.35 -3.64 8.75
C ALA A 82 -17.29 -4.09 7.61
N GLU A 83 -17.56 -5.42 7.51
CA GLU A 83 -18.53 -5.97 6.54
C GLU A 83 -19.90 -5.35 6.76
N GLU A 84 -20.40 -5.39 8.00
CA GLU A 84 -21.71 -4.83 8.35
C GLU A 84 -21.79 -3.32 8.09
N ALA A 85 -20.73 -2.57 8.42
CA ALA A 85 -20.66 -1.13 8.17
C ALA A 85 -20.65 -0.80 6.69
N SER A 86 -19.91 -1.56 5.87
CA SER A 86 -19.87 -1.38 4.41
C SER A 86 -21.20 -1.70 3.74
N GLU A 87 -21.92 -2.71 4.23
CA GLU A 87 -23.29 -2.98 3.77
C GLU A 87 -24.26 -1.85 4.16
N ARG A 88 -24.11 -1.24 5.35
CA ARG A 88 -24.89 -0.04 5.73
C ARG A 88 -24.59 1.12 4.81
N PHE A 89 -23.32 1.28 4.39
CA PHE A 89 -22.94 2.30 3.42
C PHE A 89 -23.66 2.11 2.08
N ILE A 90 -23.65 0.90 1.51
CA ILE A 90 -24.40 0.59 0.28
C ILE A 90 -25.90 0.89 0.44
N ARG A 91 -26.51 0.49 1.59
CA ARG A 91 -27.94 0.78 1.82
C ARG A 91 -28.25 2.27 1.88
N ALA A 92 -27.34 3.09 2.41
CA ALA A 92 -27.52 4.54 2.50
C ALA A 92 -27.25 5.25 1.19
N TYR A 93 -26.31 4.75 0.37
CA TYR A 93 -25.80 5.40 -0.84
C TYR A 93 -25.69 4.41 -2.01
N SER A 94 -26.80 3.81 -2.40
CA SER A 94 -26.86 2.76 -3.43
C SER A 94 -26.47 3.23 -4.85
N ASN A 95 -26.38 4.54 -5.09
CA ASN A 95 -25.98 5.13 -6.37
C ASN A 95 -24.59 5.82 -6.27
N ASP A 96 -23.84 5.56 -5.22
CA ASP A 96 -22.48 6.06 -5.04
C ASP A 96 -21.48 4.90 -5.20
N TYR A 97 -20.62 4.95 -6.20
CA TYR A 97 -19.65 3.90 -6.50
C TYR A 97 -18.70 3.63 -5.30
N ARG A 98 -18.43 4.66 -4.49
CA ARG A 98 -17.55 4.55 -3.32
C ARG A 98 -18.07 3.54 -2.31
N ALA A 99 -19.39 3.43 -2.15
CA ALA A 99 -19.99 2.45 -1.24
C ALA A 99 -19.66 1.01 -1.67
N TYR A 100 -19.74 0.73 -2.95
CA TYR A 100 -19.44 -0.59 -3.51
C TYR A 100 -17.93 -0.85 -3.56
N HIS A 101 -17.13 0.16 -3.89
CA HIS A 101 -15.68 0.05 -3.87
C HIS A 101 -15.16 -0.25 -2.45
N THR A 102 -15.67 0.47 -1.44
CA THR A 102 -15.34 0.22 -0.03
C THR A 102 -15.78 -1.19 0.41
N HIS A 103 -16.99 -1.63 0.05
CA HIS A 103 -17.45 -2.98 0.34
C HIS A 103 -16.54 -4.03 -0.33
N ALA A 104 -16.12 -3.83 -1.57
CA ALA A 104 -15.20 -4.73 -2.25
C ALA A 104 -13.84 -4.83 -1.53
N SER A 105 -13.33 -3.73 -0.97
CA SER A 105 -12.10 -3.72 -0.19
C SER A 105 -12.23 -4.56 1.09
N VAL A 106 -13.35 -4.44 1.80
CA VAL A 106 -13.66 -5.29 2.99
C VAL A 106 -13.73 -6.76 2.58
N MET A 107 -14.45 -7.07 1.49
CA MET A 107 -14.56 -8.45 0.99
C MET A 107 -13.20 -9.03 0.60
N GLY A 108 -12.31 -8.21 0.02
CA GLY A 108 -10.94 -8.59 -0.28
C GLY A 108 -10.12 -8.92 0.99
N ALA A 109 -10.26 -8.11 2.03
CA ALA A 109 -9.64 -8.36 3.33
C ALA A 109 -10.16 -9.65 3.98
N GLN A 110 -11.48 -9.87 3.98
CA GLN A 110 -12.11 -11.11 4.46
C GLN A 110 -11.65 -12.34 3.66
N ALA A 111 -11.51 -12.21 2.33
CA ALA A 111 -10.99 -13.29 1.50
C ALA A 111 -9.53 -13.66 1.86
N SER A 112 -8.75 -12.69 2.29
CA SER A 112 -7.35 -12.90 2.69
C SER A 112 -7.22 -13.49 4.10
N SER A 113 -8.19 -13.24 4.98
CA SER A 113 -8.17 -13.68 6.38
C SER A 113 -8.57 -15.15 6.56
N SER A 114 -9.37 -15.73 5.65
CA SER A 114 -9.93 -17.07 5.80
C SER A 114 -9.88 -17.89 4.52
N ILE A 115 -9.07 -18.94 4.51
CA ILE A 115 -8.93 -19.86 3.37
C ILE A 115 -10.27 -20.54 3.01
N PHE A 116 -11.11 -20.86 3.98
CA PHE A 116 -12.37 -21.59 3.74
C PHE A 116 -13.47 -20.74 3.11
N SER A 117 -13.52 -19.45 3.42
CA SER A 117 -14.53 -18.51 2.89
C SER A 117 -13.98 -17.61 1.78
N ALA A 118 -12.68 -17.66 1.50
CA ALA A 118 -12.00 -16.82 0.50
C ALA A 118 -12.73 -16.73 -0.85
N LEU A 119 -13.18 -17.88 -1.37
CA LEU A 119 -13.90 -17.93 -2.65
C LEU A 119 -15.22 -17.16 -2.63
N GLY A 120 -15.97 -17.26 -1.52
CA GLY A 120 -17.23 -16.55 -1.35
C GLY A 120 -17.02 -15.03 -1.29
N TYR A 121 -16.05 -14.61 -0.51
CA TYR A 121 -15.69 -13.20 -0.36
C TYR A 121 -15.10 -12.61 -1.66
N ALA A 122 -14.25 -13.33 -2.38
CA ALA A 122 -13.74 -12.88 -3.67
C ALA A 122 -14.85 -12.65 -4.70
N LYS A 123 -15.89 -13.52 -4.71
CA LYS A 123 -17.08 -13.33 -5.57
C LYS A 123 -17.89 -12.10 -5.17
N LYS A 124 -18.08 -11.85 -3.86
CA LYS A 124 -18.76 -10.64 -3.37
C LYS A 124 -17.96 -9.37 -3.75
N ALA A 125 -16.63 -9.40 -3.60
CA ALA A 125 -15.77 -8.30 -4.01
C ALA A 125 -15.92 -7.99 -5.51
N LYS A 126 -15.88 -9.02 -6.36
CA LYS A 126 -16.07 -8.86 -7.81
C LYS A 126 -17.42 -8.23 -8.13
N GLN A 127 -18.52 -8.74 -7.57
CA GLN A 127 -19.86 -8.20 -7.79
C GLN A 127 -19.97 -6.71 -7.40
N SER A 128 -19.35 -6.34 -6.28
CA SER A 128 -19.34 -4.94 -5.85
C SER A 128 -18.52 -4.05 -6.79
N LEU A 129 -17.38 -4.52 -7.28
CA LEU A 129 -16.59 -3.74 -8.25
C LEU A 129 -17.29 -3.62 -9.60
N GLU A 130 -17.96 -4.68 -10.07
CA GLU A 130 -18.78 -4.63 -11.28
C GLU A 130 -19.89 -3.59 -11.13
N GLN A 131 -20.57 -3.55 -9.98
CA GLN A 131 -21.59 -2.53 -9.71
C GLN A 131 -21.00 -1.12 -9.60
N ALA A 132 -19.80 -0.96 -9.02
CA ALA A 132 -19.12 0.33 -8.97
C ALA A 132 -18.78 0.86 -10.37
N VAL A 133 -18.33 -0.02 -11.29
CA VAL A 133 -18.08 0.32 -12.70
C VAL A 133 -19.36 0.77 -13.41
N GLU A 134 -20.50 0.09 -13.17
CA GLU A 134 -21.79 0.50 -13.77
C GLU A 134 -22.24 1.88 -13.30
N ILE A 135 -21.98 2.22 -12.03
CA ILE A 135 -22.36 3.52 -11.43
C ILE A 135 -21.45 4.65 -11.91
N ALA A 136 -20.16 4.38 -12.03
CA ALA A 136 -19.14 5.37 -12.37
C ALA A 136 -18.25 4.90 -13.55
N PRO A 137 -18.77 4.91 -14.77
CA PRO A 137 -18.08 4.35 -15.95
C PRO A 137 -16.83 5.11 -16.39
N ASP A 138 -16.61 6.32 -15.87
CA ASP A 138 -15.43 7.14 -16.18
C ASP A 138 -14.41 7.16 -15.01
N GLU A 139 -14.68 6.42 -13.92
CA GLU A 139 -13.83 6.39 -12.73
C GLU A 139 -12.73 5.33 -12.85
N ILE A 140 -11.51 5.77 -13.14
CA ILE A 140 -10.35 4.87 -13.36
C ILE A 140 -10.09 3.95 -12.16
N ALA A 141 -10.24 4.46 -10.94
CA ALA A 141 -9.93 3.70 -9.72
C ALA A 141 -10.75 2.41 -9.58
N VAL A 142 -12.02 2.41 -10.00
CA VAL A 142 -12.85 1.19 -9.93
C VAL A 142 -12.46 0.17 -10.99
N TYR A 143 -12.04 0.62 -12.18
CA TYR A 143 -11.50 -0.28 -13.20
C TYR A 143 -10.17 -0.89 -12.77
N GLN A 144 -9.30 -0.10 -12.16
CA GLN A 144 -8.02 -0.59 -11.61
C GLN A 144 -8.26 -1.64 -10.50
N ALA A 145 -9.22 -1.41 -9.61
CA ALA A 145 -9.57 -2.36 -8.56
C ALA A 145 -10.13 -3.67 -9.13
N LEU A 146 -11.05 -3.60 -10.12
CA LEU A 146 -11.60 -4.77 -10.77
C LEU A 146 -10.53 -5.53 -11.58
N MET A 147 -9.68 -4.82 -12.32
CA MET A 147 -8.53 -5.38 -13.01
C MET A 147 -7.60 -6.11 -12.03
N GLN A 148 -7.26 -5.49 -10.91
CA GLN A 148 -6.42 -6.09 -9.89
C GLN A 148 -7.04 -7.37 -9.32
N LEU A 149 -8.35 -7.39 -9.09
CA LEU A 149 -9.04 -8.61 -8.67
C LEU A 149 -8.90 -9.72 -9.70
N HIS A 150 -9.07 -9.41 -10.99
CA HIS A 150 -8.91 -10.39 -12.07
C HIS A 150 -7.49 -10.93 -12.18
N LEU A 151 -6.46 -10.12 -11.90
CA LEU A 151 -5.06 -10.54 -11.89
C LEU A 151 -4.72 -11.43 -10.69
N MET A 152 -5.26 -11.11 -9.51
CA MET A 152 -4.86 -11.76 -8.25
C MET A 152 -5.68 -13.00 -7.91
N ALA A 153 -6.97 -13.00 -8.23
CA ALA A 153 -7.85 -14.09 -7.87
C ALA A 153 -7.55 -15.34 -8.72
N PRO A 154 -7.59 -16.55 -8.15
CA PRO A 154 -7.61 -17.77 -8.95
C PRO A 154 -8.83 -17.81 -9.88
N SER A 155 -8.74 -18.48 -11.02
CA SER A 155 -9.86 -18.56 -11.99
C SER A 155 -11.16 -19.07 -11.36
N ILE A 156 -11.08 -20.01 -10.39
CA ILE A 156 -12.25 -20.50 -9.63
C ILE A 156 -12.91 -19.41 -8.78
N ALA A 157 -12.15 -18.38 -8.40
CA ALA A 157 -12.62 -17.20 -7.65
C ALA A 157 -13.00 -16.02 -8.56
N GLY A 158 -12.94 -16.19 -9.87
CA GLY A 158 -13.31 -15.19 -10.87
C GLY A 158 -12.14 -14.40 -11.44
N GLY A 159 -10.90 -14.83 -11.17
CA GLY A 159 -9.70 -14.29 -11.83
C GLY A 159 -9.67 -14.64 -13.31
N ASP A 160 -9.33 -13.67 -14.16
CA ASP A 160 -9.33 -13.80 -15.61
C ASP A 160 -8.40 -12.76 -16.23
N ILE A 161 -7.29 -13.21 -16.80
CA ILE A 161 -6.27 -12.32 -17.36
C ILE A 161 -6.76 -11.58 -18.61
N ASP A 162 -7.65 -12.21 -19.42
CA ASP A 162 -8.20 -11.57 -20.60
C ASP A 162 -9.18 -10.44 -20.22
N GLU A 163 -9.98 -10.64 -19.17
CA GLU A 163 -10.84 -9.57 -18.63
C GLU A 163 -9.97 -8.45 -18.01
N ALA A 164 -8.91 -8.78 -17.29
CA ALA A 164 -7.97 -7.77 -16.79
C ALA A 164 -7.38 -6.93 -17.94
N LYS A 165 -7.03 -7.56 -19.05
CA LYS A 165 -6.52 -6.88 -20.24
C LYS A 165 -7.55 -5.94 -20.87
N LYS A 166 -8.82 -6.35 -20.96
CA LYS A 166 -9.90 -5.48 -21.47
C LYS A 166 -10.11 -4.27 -20.56
N LEU A 167 -10.08 -4.47 -19.25
CA LEU A 167 -10.18 -3.36 -18.29
C LEU A 167 -9.00 -2.39 -18.43
N ALA A 168 -7.76 -2.89 -18.57
CA ALA A 168 -6.60 -2.06 -18.82
C ALA A 168 -6.68 -1.27 -20.13
N GLN A 169 -7.21 -1.90 -21.20
CA GLN A 169 -7.49 -1.22 -22.46
C GLN A 169 -8.57 -0.13 -22.32
N HIS A 170 -9.58 -0.37 -21.50
CA HIS A 170 -10.58 0.64 -21.21
C HIS A 170 -9.99 1.83 -20.44
N ILE A 171 -9.17 1.56 -19.41
CA ILE A 171 -8.42 2.60 -18.67
C ILE A 171 -7.62 3.47 -19.66
N ALA A 172 -6.96 2.86 -20.66
CA ALA A 172 -6.22 3.60 -21.67
C ALA A 172 -7.09 4.52 -22.57
N THR A 173 -8.42 4.30 -22.64
CA THR A 173 -9.32 5.21 -23.30
C THR A 173 -9.69 6.43 -22.44
N LEU A 174 -9.57 6.32 -21.12
CA LEU A 174 -9.84 7.38 -20.15
C LEU A 174 -8.59 8.21 -19.88
N ASP A 175 -7.45 7.53 -19.68
CA ASP A 175 -6.13 8.15 -19.47
C ASP A 175 -5.04 7.26 -20.08
N ASP A 176 -4.26 7.83 -21.00
CA ASP A 176 -3.21 7.09 -21.72
C ASP A 176 -2.07 6.61 -20.79
N ILE A 177 -1.68 7.42 -19.81
CA ILE A 177 -0.60 7.07 -18.87
C ILE A 177 -1.07 5.97 -17.92
N GLU A 178 -2.25 6.09 -17.33
CA GLU A 178 -2.83 5.06 -16.48
C GLU A 178 -3.07 3.76 -17.24
N GLY A 179 -3.46 3.86 -18.51
CA GLY A 179 -3.60 2.71 -19.41
C GLY A 179 -2.27 2.00 -19.69
N GLN A 180 -1.18 2.75 -19.88
CA GLN A 180 0.15 2.16 -20.06
C GLN A 180 0.59 1.40 -18.80
N PHE A 181 0.41 1.96 -17.60
CA PHE A 181 0.68 1.26 -16.34
C PHE A 181 -0.19 0.02 -16.16
N ALA A 182 -1.49 0.16 -16.43
CA ALA A 182 -2.44 -0.95 -16.32
C ALA A 182 -2.10 -2.10 -17.26
N LEU A 183 -1.84 -1.82 -18.54
CA LEU A 183 -1.44 -2.83 -19.53
C LEU A 183 -0.08 -3.46 -19.20
N ALA A 184 0.90 -2.65 -18.78
CA ALA A 184 2.20 -3.15 -18.37
C ALA A 184 2.08 -4.15 -17.23
N LYS A 185 1.24 -3.85 -16.23
CA LYS A 185 0.96 -4.75 -15.11
C LYS A 185 0.29 -6.05 -15.56
N VAL A 186 -0.69 -5.99 -16.46
CA VAL A 186 -1.33 -7.18 -17.03
C VAL A 186 -0.29 -8.04 -17.74
N TYR A 187 0.59 -7.46 -18.55
CA TYR A 187 1.63 -8.21 -19.27
C TYR A 187 2.65 -8.86 -18.32
N LEU A 188 3.01 -8.20 -17.20
CA LEU A 188 3.89 -8.81 -16.19
C LEU A 188 3.24 -10.03 -15.52
N GLU A 189 1.95 -9.95 -15.21
CA GLU A 189 1.22 -11.08 -14.60
C GLU A 189 0.93 -12.23 -15.59
N ASP A 190 0.94 -11.93 -16.90
CA ASP A 190 0.79 -12.90 -18.00
C ASP A 190 2.14 -13.43 -18.54
N ASP A 191 3.22 -13.26 -17.80
CA ASP A 191 4.58 -13.65 -18.16
C ASP A 191 5.08 -13.05 -19.51
N GLN A 192 4.47 -11.94 -19.98
CA GLN A 192 4.83 -11.19 -21.20
C GLN A 192 5.74 -10.00 -20.87
N GLU A 193 6.89 -10.28 -20.27
CA GLU A 193 7.83 -9.26 -19.79
C GLU A 193 8.33 -8.31 -20.88
N GLY A 194 8.48 -8.79 -22.14
CA GLY A 194 8.93 -7.98 -23.27
C GLY A 194 7.97 -6.85 -23.61
N GLU A 195 6.68 -7.15 -23.64
CA GLU A 195 5.59 -6.20 -23.87
C GLU A 195 5.50 -5.20 -22.72
N ALA A 196 5.60 -5.67 -21.49
CA ALA A 196 5.61 -4.80 -20.31
C ALA A 196 6.79 -3.82 -20.33
N LYS A 197 7.99 -4.27 -20.66
CA LYS A 197 9.18 -3.41 -20.79
C LYS A 197 8.99 -2.32 -21.85
N THR A 198 8.33 -2.65 -22.96
CA THR A 198 8.04 -1.68 -24.01
C THR A 198 7.14 -0.54 -23.51
N LEU A 199 6.17 -0.85 -22.66
CA LEU A 199 5.28 0.14 -22.05
C LEU A 199 5.98 0.93 -20.93
N TYR A 200 6.82 0.28 -20.12
CA TYR A 200 7.56 0.98 -19.06
C TYR A 200 8.66 1.90 -19.59
N ALA A 201 9.25 1.62 -20.76
CA ALA A 201 10.38 2.38 -21.29
C ALA A 201 10.11 3.90 -21.35
N PRO A 202 9.04 4.41 -21.97
CA PRO A 202 8.75 5.84 -21.97
C PRO A 202 8.40 6.38 -20.57
N LEU A 203 7.75 5.57 -19.71
CA LEU A 203 7.37 5.97 -18.35
C LEU A 203 8.58 6.14 -17.43
N LEU A 204 9.67 5.42 -17.68
CA LEU A 204 10.93 5.52 -16.94
C LEU A 204 11.71 6.80 -17.24
N GLU A 205 11.45 7.43 -18.39
CA GLU A 205 12.16 8.64 -18.86
C GLU A 205 11.43 9.95 -18.53
N ARG A 206 10.16 9.90 -18.12
CA ARG A 206 9.34 11.07 -17.83
C ARG A 206 9.44 11.44 -16.35
N ASP A 207 9.57 12.75 -16.06
CA ASP A 207 9.69 13.26 -14.68
C ASP A 207 8.47 12.98 -13.81
N ASP A 208 7.27 12.98 -14.40
CA ASP A 208 6.00 12.78 -13.70
C ASP A 208 5.65 11.30 -13.43
N THR A 209 6.31 10.36 -14.12
CA THR A 209 5.98 8.92 -14.01
C THR A 209 7.14 8.05 -13.56
N GLN A 210 8.40 8.50 -13.69
CA GLN A 210 9.58 7.66 -13.48
C GLN A 210 9.68 7.07 -12.06
N ILE A 211 9.24 7.77 -11.03
CA ILE A 211 9.25 7.24 -9.65
C ILE A 211 8.32 6.04 -9.55
N ARG A 212 7.09 6.18 -10.05
CA ARG A 212 6.10 5.10 -10.07
C ARG A 212 6.57 3.93 -10.95
N ALA A 213 7.04 4.21 -12.15
CA ALA A 213 7.50 3.19 -13.08
C ALA A 213 8.67 2.37 -12.51
N ARG A 214 9.66 3.03 -11.89
CA ARG A 214 10.78 2.35 -11.23
C ARG A 214 10.32 1.53 -10.03
N PHE A 215 9.42 2.08 -9.22
CA PHE A 215 8.90 1.38 -8.06
C PHE A 215 8.13 0.11 -8.47
N GLU A 216 7.19 0.21 -9.40
CA GLU A 216 6.36 -0.91 -9.83
C GLU A 216 7.20 -2.01 -10.51
N LEU A 217 8.00 -1.64 -11.52
CA LEU A 217 8.82 -2.60 -12.25
C LEU A 217 9.93 -3.20 -11.37
N GLY A 218 10.56 -2.39 -10.52
CA GLY A 218 11.57 -2.86 -9.58
C GLY A 218 11.01 -3.83 -8.53
N ASN A 219 9.78 -3.60 -8.06
CA ASN A 219 9.07 -4.54 -7.18
C ASN A 219 8.74 -5.85 -7.87
N TYR A 220 8.28 -5.80 -9.12
CA TYR A 220 8.05 -7.01 -9.91
C TYR A 220 9.32 -7.87 -9.97
N TYR A 221 10.45 -7.29 -10.37
CA TYR A 221 11.73 -8.01 -10.44
C TYR A 221 12.20 -8.55 -9.09
N LEU A 222 11.98 -7.80 -7.99
CA LEU A 222 12.31 -8.27 -6.64
C LEU A 222 11.47 -9.48 -6.24
N THR A 223 10.19 -9.48 -6.58
CA THR A 223 9.26 -10.57 -6.27
C THR A 223 9.57 -11.83 -7.07
N ASP A 224 9.96 -11.64 -8.33
CA ASP A 224 10.38 -12.72 -9.24
C ASP A 224 11.85 -13.15 -9.04
N GLU A 225 12.51 -12.62 -7.99
CA GLU A 225 13.90 -12.93 -7.64
C GLU A 225 14.93 -12.57 -8.73
N GLN A 226 14.56 -11.69 -9.67
CA GLN A 226 15.46 -11.10 -10.68
C GLN A 226 16.25 -9.93 -10.07
N PHE A 227 17.15 -10.22 -9.12
CA PHE A 227 17.77 -9.22 -8.24
C PHE A 227 18.59 -8.17 -8.99
N GLN A 228 19.32 -8.55 -10.06
CA GLN A 228 20.08 -7.59 -10.87
C GLN A 228 19.13 -6.59 -11.55
N ALA A 229 18.07 -7.07 -12.20
CA ALA A 229 17.10 -6.20 -12.87
C ALA A 229 16.38 -5.29 -11.87
N SER A 230 15.99 -5.83 -10.70
CA SER A 230 15.41 -5.05 -9.62
C SER A 230 16.35 -3.95 -9.13
N TYR A 231 17.63 -4.30 -8.91
CA TYR A 231 18.66 -3.34 -8.50
C TYR A 231 18.82 -2.20 -9.51
N ASP A 232 18.97 -2.52 -10.80
CA ASP A 232 19.19 -1.53 -11.86
C ASP A 232 18.02 -0.54 -11.99
N ILE A 233 16.80 -1.03 -11.80
CA ILE A 233 15.58 -0.20 -11.87
C ILE A 233 15.39 0.64 -10.60
N LEU A 234 15.64 0.09 -9.40
CA LEU A 234 15.40 0.77 -8.13
C LEU A 234 16.53 1.74 -7.73
N LEU A 235 17.78 1.48 -8.16
CA LEU A 235 18.94 2.27 -7.73
C LEU A 235 18.78 3.79 -7.94
N PRO A 236 18.24 4.28 -9.06
CA PRO A 236 18.03 5.72 -9.26
C PRO A 236 17.15 6.36 -8.20
N LEU A 237 16.15 5.65 -7.64
CA LEU A 237 15.28 6.16 -6.58
C LEU A 237 16.06 6.57 -5.32
N SER A 238 17.23 5.98 -5.08
CA SER A 238 18.07 6.32 -3.93
C SER A 238 18.56 7.76 -3.93
N ALA A 239 18.65 8.40 -5.09
CA ALA A 239 19.14 9.78 -5.25
C ALA A 239 18.02 10.78 -5.62
N MET A 240 16.84 10.30 -6.01
CA MET A 240 15.72 11.15 -6.38
C MET A 240 15.14 11.89 -5.18
N GLN A 241 14.58 13.06 -5.43
CA GLN A 241 13.86 13.88 -4.46
C GLN A 241 12.55 14.36 -5.07
N VAL A 242 11.53 14.50 -4.26
CA VAL A 242 10.26 15.09 -4.64
C VAL A 242 10.20 16.50 -4.02
N PRO A 243 9.93 17.54 -4.82
CA PRO A 243 9.75 18.88 -4.27
C PRO A 243 8.62 18.92 -3.25
N VAL A 244 8.88 19.50 -2.08
CA VAL A 244 7.87 19.64 -1.02
C VAL A 244 6.78 20.60 -1.52
N VAL A 245 5.53 20.21 -1.34
CA VAL A 245 4.35 21.03 -1.63
C VAL A 245 3.63 21.43 -0.35
N ASP A 246 2.80 22.48 -0.41
CA ASP A 246 1.95 22.88 0.71
C ASP A 246 0.78 21.90 0.84
N LYS A 247 0.56 21.38 2.06
CA LYS A 247 -0.57 20.49 2.36
C LYS A 247 -1.94 21.17 2.11
N ALA A 248 -2.00 22.50 2.07
CA ALA A 248 -3.21 23.24 1.75
C ALA A 248 -3.62 23.15 0.26
N ASP A 249 -2.72 22.75 -0.63
CA ASP A 249 -3.01 22.44 -2.03
C ASP A 249 -3.32 20.95 -2.17
N ASN A 250 -4.56 20.57 -1.95
CA ASN A 250 -4.99 19.16 -1.88
C ASN A 250 -4.60 18.35 -3.12
N GLU A 251 -4.76 18.88 -4.33
CA GLU A 251 -4.46 18.12 -5.56
C GLU A 251 -2.95 17.85 -5.72
N GLN A 252 -2.12 18.86 -5.42
CA GLN A 252 -0.67 18.67 -5.48
C GLN A 252 -0.17 17.85 -4.30
N TRP A 253 -0.83 17.94 -3.14
CA TRP A 253 -0.48 17.15 -1.96
C TRP A 253 -0.67 15.66 -2.20
N ASP A 254 -1.81 15.23 -2.77
CA ASP A 254 -2.06 13.81 -3.06
C ASP A 254 -0.99 13.23 -3.98
N LYS A 255 -0.62 13.96 -5.04
CA LYS A 255 0.44 13.57 -5.97
C LYS A 255 1.83 13.51 -5.29
N TYR A 256 2.10 14.47 -4.41
CA TYR A 256 3.33 14.51 -3.62
C TYR A 256 3.41 13.31 -2.68
N GLU A 257 2.34 13.06 -1.92
CA GLU A 257 2.26 11.96 -0.95
C GLU A 257 2.44 10.61 -1.62
N GLU A 258 1.78 10.38 -2.75
CA GLU A 258 1.93 9.18 -3.54
C GLU A 258 3.36 8.99 -4.07
N SER A 259 3.95 10.04 -4.63
CA SER A 259 5.31 10.01 -5.14
C SER A 259 6.34 9.80 -4.03
N MET A 260 6.17 10.48 -2.90
CA MET A 260 7.06 10.36 -1.75
C MET A 260 6.96 8.98 -1.10
N SER A 261 5.76 8.42 -0.98
CA SER A 261 5.55 7.05 -0.48
C SER A 261 6.26 6.02 -1.36
N ARG A 262 6.11 6.12 -2.69
CA ARG A 262 6.82 5.23 -3.62
C ARG A 262 8.33 5.39 -3.55
N LEU A 263 8.80 6.62 -3.41
CA LEU A 263 10.23 6.92 -3.29
C LEU A 263 10.83 6.31 -2.03
N LEU A 264 10.18 6.49 -0.89
CA LEU A 264 10.59 5.90 0.39
C LEU A 264 10.56 4.38 0.31
N TYR A 265 9.45 3.81 -0.16
CA TYR A 265 9.33 2.36 -0.25
C TYR A 265 10.35 1.77 -1.25
N GLY A 266 10.65 2.46 -2.35
CA GLY A 266 11.68 2.06 -3.30
C GLY A 266 13.08 1.98 -2.66
N LYS A 267 13.43 2.92 -1.78
CA LYS A 267 14.67 2.86 -0.98
C LYS A 267 14.70 1.65 -0.06
N TYR A 268 13.58 1.35 0.61
CA TYR A 268 13.47 0.14 1.43
C TYR A 268 13.61 -1.13 0.58
N ARG A 269 12.97 -1.18 -0.60
CA ARG A 269 13.06 -2.30 -1.53
C ARG A 269 14.48 -2.52 -2.04
N LEU A 270 15.24 -1.46 -2.29
CA LEU A 270 16.66 -1.57 -2.65
C LEU A 270 17.47 -2.24 -1.51
N GLY A 271 17.17 -1.92 -0.25
CA GLY A 271 17.72 -2.63 0.90
C GLY A 271 17.34 -4.10 0.91
N GLN A 272 16.09 -4.45 0.58
CA GLN A 272 15.65 -5.85 0.48
C GLN A 272 16.33 -6.61 -0.66
N VAL A 273 16.57 -5.96 -1.81
CA VAL A 273 17.36 -6.54 -2.91
C VAL A 273 18.74 -6.95 -2.39
N ALA A 274 19.42 -6.06 -1.67
CA ALA A 274 20.75 -6.33 -1.12
C ALA A 274 20.74 -7.50 -0.10
N VAL A 275 19.73 -7.54 0.78
CA VAL A 275 19.58 -8.65 1.76
C VAL A 275 19.34 -9.99 1.06
N LYS A 276 18.41 -10.03 0.10
CA LYS A 276 18.00 -11.27 -0.57
C LYS A 276 19.05 -11.80 -1.54
N SER A 277 19.71 -10.92 -2.28
CA SER A 277 20.73 -11.31 -3.25
C SER A 277 22.09 -11.63 -2.61
N GLY A 278 22.38 -11.09 -1.43
CA GLY A 278 23.71 -11.07 -0.85
C GLY A 278 24.70 -10.18 -1.60
N GLN A 279 24.24 -9.36 -2.53
CA GLN A 279 25.00 -8.40 -3.34
C GLN A 279 24.57 -6.97 -3.01
N TYR A 280 25.25 -5.95 -3.59
CA TYR A 280 24.89 -4.54 -3.43
C TYR A 280 24.79 -4.05 -1.97
N THR A 281 25.62 -4.67 -1.09
CA THR A 281 25.54 -4.45 0.36
C THR A 281 25.69 -2.98 0.74
N GLN A 282 26.62 -2.24 0.11
CA GLN A 282 26.87 -0.83 0.42
C GLN A 282 25.71 0.07 -0.02
N GLU A 283 25.17 -0.16 -1.20
CA GLU A 283 24.02 0.57 -1.76
C GLU A 283 22.76 0.30 -0.92
N GLY A 284 22.55 -0.95 -0.51
CA GLY A 284 21.47 -1.32 0.38
C GLY A 284 21.56 -0.66 1.75
N ILE A 285 22.75 -0.60 2.35
CA ILE A 285 23.02 0.13 3.61
C ILE A 285 22.68 1.61 3.44
N GLN A 286 23.15 2.25 2.37
CA GLN A 286 22.89 3.66 2.12
C GLN A 286 21.40 3.93 1.91
N ALA A 287 20.72 3.09 1.13
CA ALA A 287 19.29 3.22 0.86
C ALA A 287 18.45 3.11 2.15
N LEU A 288 18.74 2.13 3.01
CA LEU A 288 18.03 1.96 4.28
C LEU A 288 18.34 3.08 5.29
N LYS A 289 19.58 3.59 5.35
CA LYS A 289 19.92 4.76 6.17
C LYS A 289 19.15 6.00 5.72
N ARG A 290 19.05 6.25 4.40
CA ARG A 290 18.25 7.35 3.86
C ARG A 290 16.77 7.15 4.12
N TYR A 291 16.25 5.93 3.93
CA TYR A 291 14.87 5.60 4.26
C TYR A 291 14.52 5.99 5.70
N LEU A 292 15.32 5.56 6.67
CA LEU A 292 15.10 5.87 8.08
C LEU A 292 15.13 7.37 8.37
N GLN A 293 16.10 8.09 7.81
CA GLN A 293 16.17 9.54 7.97
C GLN A 293 14.95 10.26 7.38
N GLU A 294 14.62 9.95 6.14
CA GLU A 294 13.50 10.60 5.43
C GLU A 294 12.13 10.17 5.99
N TYR A 295 12.03 8.97 6.58
CA TYR A 295 10.82 8.53 7.28
C TYR A 295 10.54 9.38 8.52
N ASP A 296 11.58 9.73 9.28
CA ASP A 296 11.44 10.57 10.49
C ASP A 296 11.15 12.03 10.13
N ASP A 297 11.61 12.50 8.96
CA ASP A 297 11.48 13.89 8.49
C ASP A 297 10.19 14.14 7.68
N THR A 298 9.49 13.08 7.24
CA THR A 298 8.33 13.22 6.36
C THR A 298 7.05 13.60 7.09
N THR A 299 6.16 14.29 6.37
CA THR A 299 4.82 14.68 6.85
C THR A 299 3.68 13.92 6.15
N ILE A 300 4.02 12.96 5.25
CA ILE A 300 3.03 12.11 4.59
C ILE A 300 2.50 11.03 5.53
N ASP A 301 1.41 10.38 5.15
CA ASP A 301 0.97 9.16 5.83
C ASP A 301 1.97 8.02 5.59
N THR A 302 2.47 7.44 6.68
CA THR A 302 3.48 6.38 6.65
C THR A 302 2.93 4.99 6.97
N GLN A 303 1.62 4.82 7.17
CA GLN A 303 1.02 3.52 7.55
C GLN A 303 1.23 2.43 6.50
N SER A 304 1.28 2.79 5.22
CA SER A 304 1.56 1.85 4.12
C SER A 304 3.04 1.52 3.96
N LEU A 305 3.92 2.22 4.66
CA LEU A 305 5.37 2.04 4.58
C LEU A 305 5.86 1.00 5.59
N PRO A 306 6.96 0.29 5.29
CA PRO A 306 7.62 -0.55 6.27
C PRO A 306 8.02 0.25 7.52
N THR A 307 7.71 -0.28 8.69
CA THR A 307 8.05 0.44 9.94
C THR A 307 9.56 0.67 10.10
N PRO A 308 9.98 1.70 10.84
CA PRO A 308 11.40 1.89 11.16
C PRO A 308 12.05 0.65 11.80
N SER A 309 11.31 -0.15 12.55
CA SER A 309 11.79 -1.42 13.11
C SER A 309 12.16 -2.42 12.02
N TRP A 310 11.33 -2.59 10.99
CA TRP A 310 11.63 -3.43 9.84
C TRP A 310 12.84 -2.92 9.04
N ALA A 311 12.95 -1.61 8.83
CA ALA A 311 14.09 -1.03 8.12
C ALA A 311 15.40 -1.21 8.90
N LYS A 312 15.37 -1.00 10.23
CA LYS A 312 16.52 -1.26 11.11
C LYS A 312 16.92 -2.73 11.11
N LEU A 313 15.94 -3.64 11.08
CA LEU A 313 16.20 -5.08 11.01
C LEU A 313 16.96 -5.44 9.72
N ARG A 314 16.49 -4.95 8.55
CA ARG A 314 17.17 -5.17 7.26
C ARG A 314 18.55 -4.51 7.20
N LEU A 315 18.69 -3.32 7.77
CA LEU A 315 19.98 -2.63 7.86
C LEU A 315 20.97 -3.42 8.73
N ALA A 316 20.52 -3.98 9.85
CA ALA A 316 21.36 -4.81 10.70
C ALA A 316 21.85 -6.09 9.99
N GLU A 317 21.01 -6.72 9.16
CA GLU A 317 21.41 -7.84 8.30
C GLU A 317 22.57 -7.46 7.37
N LEU A 318 22.45 -6.31 6.69
CA LEU A 318 23.50 -5.83 5.78
C LEU A 318 24.78 -5.41 6.51
N LEU A 319 24.68 -4.77 7.67
CA LEU A 319 25.83 -4.39 8.48
C LEU A 319 26.61 -5.63 8.97
N LEU A 320 25.91 -6.69 9.38
CA LEU A 320 26.54 -7.97 9.69
C LEU A 320 27.24 -8.56 8.47
N ASN A 321 26.61 -8.52 7.30
CA ASN A 321 27.23 -9.01 6.05
C ASN A 321 28.47 -8.20 5.67
N ALA A 322 28.47 -6.88 5.94
CA ALA A 322 29.63 -5.99 5.77
C ALA A 322 30.70 -6.12 6.88
N ASN A 323 30.51 -7.01 7.87
CA ASN A 323 31.34 -7.15 9.05
C ASN A 323 31.44 -5.87 9.92
N ALA A 324 30.46 -4.98 9.85
CA ALA A 324 30.34 -3.77 10.67
C ALA A 324 29.66 -4.09 12.01
N LEU A 325 30.31 -4.94 12.83
CA LEU A 325 29.72 -5.57 14.01
C LEU A 325 29.26 -4.58 15.07
N SER A 326 30.03 -3.51 15.30
CA SER A 326 29.69 -2.47 16.30
C SER A 326 28.42 -1.71 15.91
N GLU A 327 28.31 -1.26 14.62
CA GLU A 327 27.12 -0.57 14.14
C GLU A 327 25.88 -1.50 14.15
N ALA A 328 26.07 -2.78 13.78
CA ALA A 328 25.00 -3.76 13.83
C ALA A 328 24.49 -4.00 15.27
N GLU A 329 25.40 -4.08 16.25
CA GLU A 329 25.05 -4.27 17.66
C GLU A 329 24.24 -3.07 18.20
N ASP A 330 24.70 -1.86 17.93
CA ASP A 330 24.04 -0.64 18.40
C ASP A 330 22.66 -0.47 17.75
N LEU A 331 22.53 -0.84 16.48
CA LEU A 331 21.26 -0.80 15.78
C LEU A 331 20.29 -1.88 16.32
N ILE A 332 20.75 -3.10 16.56
CA ILE A 332 19.94 -4.20 17.10
C ILE A 332 19.38 -3.84 18.50
N LYS A 333 20.11 -3.08 19.31
CA LYS A 333 19.62 -2.59 20.62
C LYS A 333 18.46 -1.59 20.49
N GLN A 334 18.38 -0.88 19.35
CA GLN A 334 17.34 0.12 19.07
C GLN A 334 16.10 -0.47 18.39
N ILE A 335 16.13 -1.75 18.00
CA ILE A 335 14.99 -2.41 17.38
C ILE A 335 13.97 -2.73 18.47
N GLY A 336 12.75 -2.18 18.31
CA GLY A 336 11.63 -2.46 19.20
C GLY A 336 11.07 -3.88 19.01
N GLU A 337 10.05 -4.19 19.82
CA GLU A 337 9.26 -5.40 19.65
C GLU A 337 8.30 -5.23 18.47
N ASP A 338 7.96 -6.33 17.82
CA ASP A 338 7.01 -6.39 16.71
C ASP A 338 6.25 -7.72 16.83
N ASP A 339 4.94 -7.69 16.62
CA ASP A 339 4.07 -8.86 16.76
C ASP A 339 4.23 -9.86 15.59
N ASP A 340 4.89 -9.44 14.51
CA ASP A 340 5.19 -10.32 13.37
C ASP A 340 6.17 -11.42 13.77
N LYS A 341 5.71 -12.67 13.67
CA LYS A 341 6.50 -13.86 13.98
C LYS A 341 7.76 -13.99 13.12
N ASN A 342 7.70 -13.52 11.86
CA ASN A 342 8.85 -13.54 10.96
C ASN A 342 9.89 -12.50 11.38
N PHE A 343 9.45 -11.29 11.76
CA PHE A 343 10.30 -10.26 12.34
C PHE A 343 11.07 -10.79 13.56
N SER A 344 10.34 -11.32 14.54
CA SER A 344 10.91 -11.88 15.78
C SER A 344 11.89 -13.02 15.50
N LYS A 345 11.62 -13.87 14.50
CA LYS A 345 12.51 -14.95 14.07
C LYS A 345 13.81 -14.40 13.49
N ILE A 346 13.75 -13.42 12.60
CA ILE A 346 14.92 -12.80 11.97
C ILE A 346 15.76 -12.08 13.04
N LEU A 347 15.13 -11.27 13.90
CA LEU A 347 15.83 -10.57 14.98
C LEU A 347 16.60 -11.54 15.91
N LYS A 348 15.98 -12.67 16.27
CA LYS A 348 16.62 -13.72 17.05
C LYS A 348 17.83 -14.32 16.35
N GLN A 349 17.73 -14.54 15.03
CA GLN A 349 18.85 -15.05 14.23
C GLN A 349 20.01 -14.04 14.18
N LEU A 350 19.73 -12.75 13.97
CA LEU A 350 20.73 -11.69 13.96
C LEU A 350 21.46 -11.57 15.29
N LYS A 351 20.73 -11.58 16.42
CA LYS A 351 21.33 -11.57 17.77
C LYS A 351 22.26 -12.77 18.00
N LYS A 352 21.90 -13.95 17.48
CA LYS A 352 22.73 -15.15 17.57
C LYS A 352 24.00 -15.03 16.71
N GLU A 353 23.86 -14.56 15.47
CA GLU A 353 24.99 -14.42 14.54
C GLU A 353 25.99 -13.36 15.03
N LEU A 354 25.47 -12.20 15.52
CA LEU A 354 26.32 -11.17 16.13
C LEU A 354 27.18 -11.74 17.27
N LYS A 355 26.57 -12.47 18.23
CA LYS A 355 27.29 -13.09 19.33
C LYS A 355 28.38 -14.06 18.85
N LYS A 356 28.08 -14.83 17.81
CA LYS A 356 29.04 -15.78 17.23
C LYS A 356 30.25 -15.06 16.62
N ARG A 357 30.01 -13.97 15.86
CA ARG A 357 31.07 -13.19 15.20
C ARG A 357 31.88 -12.34 16.18
N ALA A 358 31.26 -11.83 17.23
CA ALA A 358 31.96 -11.07 18.30
C ALA A 358 32.82 -11.92 19.20
N ALA A 359 32.72 -13.26 19.16
CA ALA A 359 33.50 -14.20 19.94
C ALA A 359 34.74 -14.71 19.19
N VAL A 360 34.94 -14.32 17.94
CA VAL A 360 36.07 -14.65 17.07
C VAL A 360 37.02 -13.47 16.97
#